data_3fd69a53f994303b9bab7b4effc26a37
#
_entry.id   3fd69a53f994303b9bab7b4effc26a37
#
_cell.length_a   1.000
_cell.length_b   1.000
_cell.length_c   1.000
_cell.angle_alpha   90.00
_cell.angle_beta   90.00
_cell.angle_gamma   90.00
#
_symmetry.space_group_name_H-M   'P 1'
#
loop_
_entity.id
_entity.type
_entity.pdbx_description
1 polymer ?
#
loop_
_entity_poly.entity_id
_entity_poly.type
_entity_poly.pdbx_seq_one_letter_code
_entity_poly.pdbx_strand_id
1 'polypeptide(L)'
;MNILVVGGAGYIGSHAVRFLLAAGHQVTVYDNLSRGHREAVPDGLLVEGELTDRSKLVSLLRERQIDAVMHFAAFALVNESVNEPSVYYRNNVIAALELLDAMKEAGVRKIVFSSTTATYGEPDTMPISEETPQQPINPYGFTKLVIEHALADYATAYGFGYAALRYFNAAGAHPDGSIGEDHDPESHLIPVVLQVALGQREHITIFGNDFATPDGTCLRDYIHVDDLASAHLRALELIEPGKGICANLGTGRGTSVQEIVEACRKITGHPIPTIMGDRRAGDPAELVADNRLAKKLLDWAPKYDSVDAIVETAWKWHQSHPNGFAS
;
A
#
# COMPACT_ATOMS: atom_id res chain seq x y z
N MET A 1 14.43 11.90 13.59
CA MET A 1 13.08 11.90 14.18
C MET A 1 12.79 10.55 14.80
N ASN A 2 11.92 10.53 15.82
CA ASN A 2 11.32 9.31 16.36
C ASN A 2 9.99 9.08 15.63
N ILE A 3 9.85 7.99 14.91
CA ILE A 3 8.70 7.73 14.03
C ILE A 3 7.97 6.48 14.49
N LEU A 4 6.65 6.58 14.65
CA LEU A 4 5.77 5.44 14.84
C LEU A 4 5.26 4.95 13.49
N VAL A 5 5.56 3.70 13.14
CA VAL A 5 5.02 3.04 11.95
C VAL A 5 3.89 2.11 12.39
N VAL A 6 2.67 2.52 12.11
CA VAL A 6 1.46 1.75 12.41
C VAL A 6 1.15 0.84 11.22
N GLY A 7 1.02 -0.46 11.48
CA GLY A 7 0.96 -1.46 10.42
C GLY A 7 2.34 -1.79 9.82
N GLY A 8 3.41 -1.60 10.61
CA GLY A 8 4.78 -1.80 10.16
C GLY A 8 5.21 -3.26 10.05
N ALA A 9 4.38 -4.21 10.48
CA ALA A 9 4.59 -5.65 10.27
C ALA A 9 3.94 -6.16 8.96
N GLY A 10 3.16 -5.32 8.27
CA GLY A 10 2.57 -5.61 6.96
C GLY A 10 3.55 -5.36 5.81
N TYR A 11 3.15 -5.75 4.60
CA TYR A 11 3.96 -5.67 3.39
C TYR A 11 4.59 -4.27 3.17
N ILE A 12 3.78 -3.25 2.93
CA ILE A 12 4.30 -1.89 2.63
C ILE A 12 4.95 -1.26 3.86
N GLY A 13 4.38 -1.49 5.06
CA GLY A 13 4.88 -0.94 6.31
C GLY A 13 6.29 -1.42 6.65
N SER A 14 6.61 -2.70 6.43
CA SER A 14 7.94 -3.27 6.71
C SER A 14 9.03 -2.67 5.81
N HIS A 15 8.71 -2.41 4.55
CA HIS A 15 9.61 -1.68 3.64
C HIS A 15 9.83 -0.24 4.09
N ALA A 16 8.77 0.47 4.51
CA ALA A 16 8.90 1.81 5.06
C ALA A 16 9.77 1.84 6.32
N VAL A 17 9.65 0.85 7.23
CA VAL A 17 10.52 0.69 8.40
C VAL A 17 11.99 0.64 7.99
N ARG A 18 12.34 -0.17 6.99
CA ARG A 18 13.74 -0.28 6.51
C ARG A 18 14.26 1.03 5.93
N PHE A 19 13.45 1.71 5.11
CA PHE A 19 13.82 3.02 4.56
C PHE A 19 14.05 4.06 5.64
N LEU A 20 13.20 4.11 6.66
CA LEU A 20 13.35 5.03 7.78
C LEU A 20 14.62 4.75 8.59
N LEU A 21 14.92 3.48 8.88
CA LEU A 21 16.15 3.09 9.58
C LEU A 21 17.39 3.44 8.76
N ALA A 22 17.39 3.16 7.45
CA ALA A 22 18.48 3.51 6.54
C ALA A 22 18.71 5.03 6.45
N ALA A 23 17.65 5.83 6.60
CA ALA A 23 17.72 7.29 6.67
C ALA A 23 18.14 7.82 8.07
N GLY A 24 18.44 6.94 9.03
CA GLY A 24 18.92 7.32 10.37
C GLY A 24 17.81 7.75 11.34
N HIS A 25 16.56 7.41 11.08
CA HIS A 25 15.47 7.66 12.02
C HIS A 25 15.39 6.59 13.12
N GLN A 26 14.86 6.97 14.27
CA GLN A 26 14.44 6.02 15.30
C GLN A 26 13.03 5.55 14.99
N VAL A 27 12.82 4.24 14.89
CA VAL A 27 11.54 3.66 14.49
C VAL A 27 10.96 2.83 15.64
N THR A 28 9.66 2.99 15.87
CA THR A 28 8.85 2.08 16.67
C THR A 28 7.75 1.55 15.74
N VAL A 29 7.55 0.25 15.71
CA VAL A 29 6.45 -0.39 14.97
C VAL A 29 5.30 -0.68 15.93
N TYR A 30 4.07 -0.32 15.54
CA TYR A 30 2.86 -0.67 16.27
C TYR A 30 1.94 -1.49 15.37
N ASP A 31 1.71 -2.73 15.74
CA ASP A 31 0.96 -3.68 14.92
C ASP A 31 0.23 -4.69 15.82
N ASN A 32 -0.94 -5.18 15.40
CA ASN A 32 -1.67 -6.25 16.11
C ASN A 32 -1.41 -7.64 15.52
N LEU A 33 -0.59 -7.72 14.47
CA LEU A 33 -0.23 -8.93 13.75
C LEU A 33 -1.42 -9.71 13.14
N SER A 34 -2.56 -9.02 12.94
CA SER A 34 -3.74 -9.68 12.35
C SER A 34 -3.58 -10.01 10.86
N ARG A 35 -2.71 -9.29 10.16
CA ARG A 35 -2.37 -9.47 8.74
C ARG A 35 -0.88 -9.25 8.48
N GLY A 36 -0.11 -8.89 9.49
CA GLY A 36 1.33 -8.67 9.40
C GLY A 36 2.11 -9.81 10.06
N HIS A 37 3.41 -9.84 9.78
CA HIS A 37 4.32 -10.87 10.23
C HIS A 37 5.38 -10.27 11.17
N ARG A 38 5.56 -10.89 12.34
CA ARG A 38 6.58 -10.47 13.31
C ARG A 38 7.99 -10.48 12.69
N GLU A 39 8.24 -11.45 11.84
CA GLU A 39 9.51 -11.68 11.16
C GLU A 39 9.87 -10.58 10.16
N ALA A 40 8.86 -9.81 9.69
CA ALA A 40 9.10 -8.65 8.82
C ALA A 40 9.67 -7.44 9.57
N VAL A 41 9.61 -7.44 10.91
CA VAL A 41 10.04 -6.33 11.77
C VAL A 41 11.39 -6.64 12.41
N PRO A 42 12.38 -5.75 12.32
CA PRO A 42 13.65 -5.91 13.03
C PRO A 42 13.45 -6.02 14.55
N ASP A 43 14.29 -6.84 15.18
CA ASP A 43 14.21 -7.12 16.62
C ASP A 43 14.18 -5.85 17.49
N GLY A 44 13.31 -5.87 18.51
CA GLY A 44 13.18 -4.80 19.49
C GLY A 44 12.38 -3.57 19.03
N LEU A 45 11.91 -3.52 17.78
CA LEU A 45 11.13 -2.39 17.27
C LEU A 45 9.61 -2.57 17.42
N LEU A 46 9.13 -3.82 17.50
CA LEU A 46 7.71 -4.14 17.55
C LEU A 46 7.11 -3.90 18.93
N VAL A 47 6.04 -3.15 18.97
CA VAL A 47 5.08 -3.03 20.08
C VAL A 47 3.75 -3.57 19.58
N GLU A 48 3.36 -4.75 20.03
CA GLU A 48 2.10 -5.37 19.67
C GLU A 48 0.92 -4.68 20.36
N GLY A 49 -0.13 -4.33 19.60
CA GLY A 49 -1.31 -3.68 20.18
C GLY A 49 -2.36 -3.26 19.18
N GLU A 50 -3.56 -2.98 19.71
CA GLU A 50 -4.73 -2.54 18.95
C GLU A 50 -4.81 -1.02 18.86
N LEU A 51 -5.14 -0.47 17.69
CA LEU A 51 -5.34 0.97 17.51
C LEU A 51 -6.50 1.51 18.33
N THR A 52 -7.44 0.66 18.71
CA THR A 52 -8.57 1.03 19.59
C THR A 52 -8.17 1.18 21.06
N ASP A 53 -6.96 0.76 21.45
CA ASP A 53 -6.41 1.03 22.79
C ASP A 53 -5.73 2.41 22.83
N ARG A 54 -6.57 3.46 22.86
CA ARG A 54 -6.11 4.86 22.91
C ARG A 54 -5.14 5.12 24.06
N SER A 55 -5.37 4.54 25.23
CA SER A 55 -4.54 4.78 26.41
C SER A 55 -3.11 4.26 26.21
N LYS A 56 -2.97 3.07 25.63
CA LYS A 56 -1.69 2.49 25.25
C LYS A 56 -0.97 3.32 24.18
N LEU A 57 -1.72 3.77 23.17
CA LEU A 57 -1.17 4.64 22.12
C LEU A 57 -0.64 5.97 22.68
N VAL A 58 -1.42 6.64 23.52
CA VAL A 58 -0.99 7.91 24.15
C VAL A 58 0.27 7.71 24.99
N SER A 59 0.31 6.66 25.80
CA SER A 59 1.49 6.31 26.60
C SER A 59 2.71 6.07 25.72
N LEU A 60 2.56 5.23 24.69
CA LEU A 60 3.62 4.92 23.72
C LEU A 60 4.16 6.16 22.99
N LEU A 61 3.26 7.02 22.49
CA LEU A 61 3.63 8.25 21.80
C LEU A 61 4.47 9.18 22.68
N ARG A 62 4.11 9.29 23.97
CA ARG A 62 4.83 10.12 24.95
C ARG A 62 6.16 9.48 25.39
N GLU A 63 6.14 8.20 25.75
CA GLU A 63 7.34 7.47 26.25
C GLU A 63 8.43 7.38 25.19
N ARG A 64 8.06 7.13 23.95
CA ARG A 64 8.99 7.06 22.80
C ARG A 64 9.28 8.41 22.18
N GLN A 65 8.70 9.50 22.71
CA GLN A 65 8.88 10.87 22.20
C GLN A 65 8.66 10.95 20.69
N ILE A 66 7.55 10.38 20.20
CA ILE A 66 7.25 10.27 18.78
C ILE A 66 7.03 11.67 18.17
N ASP A 67 7.76 11.95 17.10
CA ASP A 67 7.67 13.21 16.32
C ASP A 67 6.61 13.13 15.22
N ALA A 68 6.43 11.93 14.63
CA ALA A 68 5.54 11.71 13.49
C ALA A 68 5.05 10.26 13.41
N VAL A 69 3.94 10.06 12.69
CA VAL A 69 3.34 8.75 12.45
C VAL A 69 3.31 8.45 10.96
N MET A 70 3.61 7.21 10.57
CA MET A 70 3.25 6.63 9.27
C MET A 70 2.19 5.56 9.50
N HIS A 71 1.04 5.69 8.82
CA HIS A 71 -0.11 4.84 9.05
C HIS A 71 -0.41 3.96 7.83
N PHE A 72 -0.01 2.70 7.92
CA PHE A 72 -0.25 1.66 6.91
C PHE A 72 -1.34 0.65 7.32
N ALA A 73 -1.64 0.54 8.61
CA ALA A 73 -2.59 -0.46 9.11
C ALA A 73 -3.98 -0.25 8.52
N ALA A 74 -4.43 -1.20 7.72
CA ALA A 74 -5.78 -1.27 7.17
C ALA A 74 -6.06 -2.65 6.60
N PHE A 75 -7.31 -3.07 6.58
CA PHE A 75 -7.75 -4.15 5.69
C PHE A 75 -7.94 -3.58 4.28
N ALA A 76 -7.46 -4.31 3.26
CA ALA A 76 -7.33 -3.78 1.89
C ALA A 76 -7.97 -4.66 0.80
N LEU A 77 -8.61 -5.77 1.17
CA LEU A 77 -9.26 -6.66 0.22
C LEU A 77 -10.63 -6.11 -0.20
N VAL A 78 -10.74 -5.61 -1.45
CA VAL A 78 -11.96 -4.99 -1.97
C VAL A 78 -13.17 -5.91 -1.84
N ASN A 79 -13.05 -7.18 -2.26
CA ASN A 79 -14.15 -8.14 -2.20
C ASN A 79 -14.58 -8.45 -0.75
N GLU A 80 -13.64 -8.57 0.17
CA GLU A 80 -13.93 -8.74 1.60
C GLU A 80 -14.70 -7.53 2.12
N SER A 81 -14.33 -6.31 1.71
CA SER A 81 -15.00 -5.09 2.16
C SER A 81 -16.47 -5.03 1.76
N VAL A 82 -16.83 -5.60 0.61
CA VAL A 82 -18.23 -5.67 0.13
C VAL A 82 -19.03 -6.68 0.95
N ASN A 83 -18.42 -7.82 1.28
CA ASN A 83 -19.09 -8.89 2.02
C ASN A 83 -19.16 -8.60 3.53
N GLU A 84 -18.11 -7.98 4.09
CA GLU A 84 -17.97 -7.70 5.52
C GLU A 84 -17.69 -6.20 5.81
N PRO A 85 -18.56 -5.28 5.39
CA PRO A 85 -18.29 -3.84 5.50
C PRO A 85 -18.11 -3.38 6.96
N SER A 86 -18.79 -4.03 7.91
CA SER A 86 -18.68 -3.70 9.34
C SER A 86 -17.24 -3.86 9.85
N VAL A 87 -16.55 -4.89 9.41
CA VAL A 87 -15.14 -5.15 9.75
C VAL A 87 -14.26 -4.01 9.23
N TYR A 88 -14.48 -3.58 7.99
CA TYR A 88 -13.72 -2.49 7.38
C TYR A 88 -13.95 -1.14 8.05
N TYR A 89 -15.18 -0.78 8.37
CA TYR A 89 -15.46 0.46 9.08
C TYR A 89 -14.83 0.47 10.48
N ARG A 90 -14.87 -0.64 11.20
CA ARG A 90 -14.24 -0.73 12.53
C ARG A 90 -12.72 -0.63 12.45
N ASN A 91 -12.10 -1.43 11.59
CA ASN A 91 -10.65 -1.50 11.48
C ASN A 91 -10.05 -0.26 10.80
N ASN A 92 -10.65 0.21 9.69
CA ASN A 92 -10.03 1.28 8.89
C ASN A 92 -10.47 2.67 9.34
N VAL A 93 -11.71 2.86 9.84
CA VAL A 93 -12.21 4.19 10.21
C VAL A 93 -12.11 4.41 11.71
N ILE A 94 -12.77 3.56 12.51
CA ILE A 94 -12.82 3.80 13.97
C ILE A 94 -11.41 3.74 14.54
N ALA A 95 -10.63 2.73 14.21
CA ALA A 95 -9.27 2.57 14.70
C ALA A 95 -8.33 3.72 14.27
N ALA A 96 -8.48 4.23 13.03
CA ALA A 96 -7.71 5.38 12.58
C ALA A 96 -8.09 6.68 13.31
N LEU A 97 -9.38 6.89 13.61
CA LEU A 97 -9.82 8.04 14.41
C LEU A 97 -9.30 7.97 15.85
N GLU A 98 -9.24 6.77 16.45
CA GLU A 98 -8.60 6.57 17.76
C GLU A 98 -7.10 6.92 17.73
N LEU A 99 -6.39 6.56 16.66
CA LEU A 99 -5.00 6.96 16.45
C LEU A 99 -4.86 8.48 16.36
N LEU A 100 -5.69 9.17 15.56
CA LEU A 100 -5.66 10.63 15.42
C LEU A 100 -5.94 11.34 16.76
N ASP A 101 -6.89 10.84 17.54
CA ASP A 101 -7.18 11.37 18.86
C ASP A 101 -6.03 11.12 19.86
N ALA A 102 -5.41 9.93 19.82
CA ALA A 102 -4.23 9.65 20.63
C ALA A 102 -3.05 10.57 20.28
N MET A 103 -2.82 10.80 18.98
CA MET A 103 -1.82 11.75 18.50
C MET A 103 -2.10 13.18 19.00
N LYS A 104 -3.37 13.61 18.88
CA LYS A 104 -3.83 14.93 19.39
C LYS A 104 -3.54 15.07 20.87
N GLU A 105 -3.87 14.06 21.67
CA GLU A 105 -3.66 14.06 23.12
C GLU A 105 -2.17 14.02 23.53
N ALA A 106 -1.37 13.27 22.78
CA ALA A 106 0.08 13.19 22.99
C ALA A 106 0.86 14.40 22.46
N GLY A 107 0.22 15.28 21.66
CA GLY A 107 0.89 16.44 21.06
C GLY A 107 1.60 16.15 19.73
N VAL A 108 1.48 14.95 19.17
CA VAL A 108 2.02 14.57 17.86
C VAL A 108 1.10 15.12 16.76
N ARG A 109 1.67 15.81 15.74
CA ARG A 109 0.87 16.55 14.74
C ARG A 109 1.26 16.25 13.29
N LYS A 110 2.19 15.31 13.05
CA LYS A 110 2.61 14.94 11.70
C LYS A 110 2.21 13.51 11.39
N ILE A 111 1.54 13.30 10.24
CA ILE A 111 1.12 11.96 9.80
C ILE A 111 1.26 11.80 8.29
N VAL A 112 1.82 10.67 7.85
CA VAL A 112 1.72 10.18 6.47
C VAL A 112 0.74 9.02 6.47
N PHE A 113 -0.28 9.12 5.63
CA PHE A 113 -1.37 8.16 5.52
C PHE A 113 -1.31 7.40 4.21
N SER A 114 -1.30 6.08 4.31
CA SER A 114 -1.47 5.15 3.21
C SER A 114 -2.91 5.21 2.68
N SER A 115 -3.14 6.01 1.64
CA SER A 115 -4.42 6.06 0.94
C SER A 115 -4.41 5.15 -0.30
N THR A 116 -5.38 5.27 -1.17
CA THR A 116 -5.58 4.37 -2.31
C THR A 116 -6.28 5.08 -3.47
N THR A 117 -6.03 4.61 -4.69
CA THR A 117 -6.79 5.00 -5.88
C THR A 117 -8.22 4.48 -5.89
N ALA A 118 -8.56 3.49 -5.07
CA ALA A 118 -9.95 3.04 -4.90
C ALA A 118 -10.90 4.15 -4.41
N THR A 119 -10.37 5.28 -3.92
CA THR A 119 -11.15 6.48 -3.58
C THR A 119 -11.78 7.14 -4.82
N TYR A 120 -11.20 6.96 -6.01
CA TYR A 120 -11.72 7.53 -7.25
C TYR A 120 -12.86 6.73 -7.88
N GLY A 121 -13.00 5.44 -7.53
CA GLY A 121 -13.99 4.54 -8.12
C GLY A 121 -13.67 4.20 -9.57
N GLU A 122 -14.61 4.49 -10.47
CA GLU A 122 -14.51 4.27 -11.91
C GLU A 122 -14.43 5.63 -12.64
N PRO A 123 -13.25 6.23 -12.76
CA PRO A 123 -13.11 7.54 -13.41
C PRO A 123 -13.25 7.45 -14.92
N ASP A 124 -13.89 8.47 -15.52
CA ASP A 124 -14.14 8.55 -16.96
C ASP A 124 -12.90 8.87 -17.81
N THR A 125 -11.83 9.36 -17.15
CA THR A 125 -10.61 9.84 -17.85
C THR A 125 -9.35 9.24 -17.27
N MET A 126 -8.41 8.89 -18.17
CA MET A 126 -7.07 8.40 -17.86
C MET A 126 -6.01 9.32 -18.44
N PRO A 127 -4.85 9.48 -17.80
CA PRO A 127 -4.51 8.98 -16.47
C PRO A 127 -5.26 9.73 -15.35
N ILE A 128 -5.40 9.07 -14.18
CA ILE A 128 -6.12 9.61 -13.02
C ILE A 128 -5.26 10.67 -12.32
N SER A 129 -5.73 11.91 -12.28
CA SER A 129 -5.09 13.00 -11.54
C SER A 129 -5.75 13.21 -10.18
N GLU A 130 -5.12 14.00 -9.32
CA GLU A 130 -5.67 14.37 -8.01
C GLU A 130 -6.90 15.27 -8.09
N GLU A 131 -7.15 15.88 -9.25
CA GLU A 131 -8.36 16.69 -9.55
C GLU A 131 -9.58 15.81 -9.91
N THR A 132 -9.35 14.53 -10.20
CA THR A 132 -10.42 13.56 -10.49
C THR A 132 -11.34 13.43 -9.27
N PRO A 133 -12.67 13.54 -9.44
CA PRO A 133 -13.62 13.38 -8.34
C PRO A 133 -13.47 12.04 -7.62
N GLN A 134 -13.43 12.06 -6.31
CA GLN A 134 -13.39 10.86 -5.49
C GLN A 134 -14.80 10.31 -5.28
N GLN A 135 -15.12 9.20 -5.92
CA GLN A 135 -16.44 8.53 -5.90
C GLN A 135 -16.26 7.01 -5.71
N PRO A 136 -15.82 6.58 -4.51
CA PRO A 136 -15.53 5.17 -4.26
C PRO A 136 -16.76 4.29 -4.45
N ILE A 137 -16.59 3.16 -5.12
CA ILE A 137 -17.65 2.19 -5.44
C ILE A 137 -17.67 0.98 -4.49
N ASN A 138 -16.80 0.95 -3.49
CA ASN A 138 -16.73 -0.12 -2.50
C ASN A 138 -16.39 0.43 -1.11
N PRO A 139 -16.71 -0.33 -0.03
CA PRO A 139 -16.47 0.11 1.34
C PRO A 139 -14.99 0.37 1.64
N TYR A 140 -14.05 -0.41 1.09
CA TYR A 140 -12.62 -0.17 1.28
C TYR A 140 -12.21 1.24 0.82
N GLY A 141 -12.51 1.60 -0.44
CA GLY A 141 -12.22 2.94 -0.97
C GLY A 141 -12.89 4.04 -0.16
N PHE A 142 -14.16 3.82 0.26
CA PHE A 142 -14.88 4.77 1.07
C PHE A 142 -14.26 4.96 2.46
N THR A 143 -13.77 3.89 3.13
CA THR A 143 -13.08 4.02 4.42
C THR A 143 -11.82 4.87 4.32
N LYS A 144 -11.05 4.74 3.23
CA LYS A 144 -9.86 5.55 2.99
C LYS A 144 -10.21 7.02 2.75
N LEU A 145 -11.26 7.29 1.96
CA LEU A 145 -11.76 8.64 1.73
C LEU A 145 -12.22 9.33 3.01
N VAL A 146 -12.93 8.62 3.89
CA VAL A 146 -13.34 9.15 5.21
C VAL A 146 -12.12 9.63 6.02
N ILE A 147 -11.03 8.88 6.01
CA ILE A 147 -9.82 9.27 6.75
C ILE A 147 -9.12 10.46 6.09
N GLU A 148 -9.09 10.56 4.76
CA GLU A 148 -8.56 11.76 4.09
C GLU A 148 -9.34 13.04 4.52
N HIS A 149 -10.67 12.95 4.59
CA HIS A 149 -11.48 14.05 5.10
C HIS A 149 -11.20 14.36 6.58
N ALA A 150 -11.12 13.33 7.43
CA ALA A 150 -10.78 13.51 8.83
C ALA A 150 -9.40 14.19 9.01
N LEU A 151 -8.41 13.83 8.21
CA LEU A 151 -7.08 14.45 8.24
C LEU A 151 -7.15 15.95 7.89
N ALA A 152 -7.94 16.33 6.88
CA ALA A 152 -8.15 17.74 6.51
C ALA A 152 -8.86 18.54 7.64
N ASP A 153 -9.84 17.93 8.29
CA ASP A 153 -10.51 18.53 9.43
C ASP A 153 -9.58 18.69 10.64
N TYR A 154 -8.75 17.65 10.94
CA TYR A 154 -7.75 17.71 12.01
C TYR A 154 -6.63 18.72 11.70
N ALA A 155 -6.26 18.90 10.43
CA ALA A 155 -5.33 19.95 10.02
C ALA A 155 -5.89 21.33 10.33
N THR A 156 -7.15 21.57 9.96
CA THR A 156 -7.85 22.84 10.19
C THR A 156 -8.08 23.12 11.67
N ALA A 157 -8.59 22.13 12.41
CA ALA A 157 -9.02 22.32 13.79
C ALA A 157 -7.87 22.26 14.80
N TYR A 158 -6.86 21.42 14.55
CA TYR A 158 -5.83 21.09 15.53
C TYR A 158 -4.40 21.31 15.03
N GLY A 159 -4.22 21.85 13.82
CA GLY A 159 -2.91 22.15 13.25
C GLY A 159 -2.11 20.91 12.82
N PHE A 160 -2.76 19.79 12.52
CA PHE A 160 -2.09 18.63 11.96
C PHE A 160 -1.48 18.97 10.60
N GLY A 161 -0.26 18.50 10.35
CA GLY A 161 0.29 18.40 9.00
C GLY A 161 0.14 16.96 8.54
N TYR A 162 -0.31 16.75 7.30
CA TYR A 162 -0.51 15.39 6.81
C TYR A 162 -0.11 15.22 5.34
N ALA A 163 0.20 13.97 4.98
CA ALA A 163 0.27 13.55 3.59
C ALA A 163 -0.64 12.32 3.40
N ALA A 164 -1.56 12.38 2.45
CA ALA A 164 -2.37 11.25 2.01
C ALA A 164 -1.86 10.79 0.63
N LEU A 165 -1.24 9.63 0.58
CA LEU A 165 -0.60 9.11 -0.62
C LEU A 165 -1.48 8.01 -1.23
N ARG A 166 -2.05 8.30 -2.41
CA ARG A 166 -2.96 7.43 -3.13
C ARG A 166 -2.18 6.61 -4.14
N TYR A 167 -1.91 5.36 -3.85
CA TYR A 167 -1.18 4.50 -4.77
C TYR A 167 -2.05 3.45 -5.43
N PHE A 168 -1.52 2.92 -6.51
CA PHE A 168 -2.12 1.93 -7.37
C PHE A 168 -1.74 0.52 -6.89
N ASN A 169 -1.15 -0.29 -7.72
CA ASN A 169 -0.83 -1.66 -7.35
C ASN A 169 0.61 -1.74 -6.80
N ALA A 170 0.74 -1.77 -5.47
CA ALA A 170 2.04 -2.06 -4.85
C ALA A 170 2.52 -3.45 -5.26
N ALA A 171 3.79 -3.59 -5.60
CA ALA A 171 4.35 -4.85 -6.06
C ALA A 171 5.87 -4.91 -5.84
N GLY A 172 6.45 -6.09 -6.00
CA GLY A 172 7.89 -6.29 -5.81
C GLY A 172 8.26 -6.69 -4.39
N ALA A 173 9.54 -6.74 -4.11
CA ALA A 173 10.11 -7.06 -2.82
C ALA A 173 11.42 -6.29 -2.60
N HIS A 174 11.94 -6.29 -1.38
CA HIS A 174 13.25 -5.70 -1.14
C HIS A 174 14.33 -6.43 -1.97
N PRO A 175 15.25 -5.69 -2.63
CA PRO A 175 16.20 -6.29 -3.58
C PRO A 175 17.13 -7.35 -2.99
N ASP A 176 17.34 -7.34 -1.67
CA ASP A 176 18.13 -8.39 -0.99
C ASP A 176 17.34 -9.70 -0.81
N GLY A 177 16.00 -9.67 -1.01
CA GLY A 177 15.12 -10.83 -0.85
C GLY A 177 14.80 -11.17 0.60
N SER A 178 15.00 -10.25 1.54
CA SER A 178 14.78 -10.49 2.99
C SER A 178 13.37 -10.17 3.47
N ILE A 179 12.63 -9.31 2.76
CA ILE A 179 11.22 -9.02 2.98
C ILE A 179 10.50 -8.86 1.65
N GLY A 180 9.23 -9.21 1.61
CA GLY A 180 8.38 -9.11 0.43
C GLY A 180 6.91 -9.29 0.78
N GLU A 181 6.11 -9.53 -0.23
CA GLU A 181 4.66 -9.67 -0.11
C GLU A 181 4.30 -11.07 0.39
N ASP A 182 3.55 -11.11 1.47
CA ASP A 182 3.02 -12.35 2.07
C ASP A 182 1.63 -12.06 2.67
N HIS A 183 0.59 -12.48 1.96
CA HIS A 183 -0.80 -12.32 2.38
C HIS A 183 -1.51 -13.67 2.45
N ASP A 184 -2.37 -13.83 3.41
CA ASP A 184 -3.29 -14.97 3.52
C ASP A 184 -4.73 -14.47 3.67
N PRO A 185 -5.62 -14.68 2.67
CA PRO A 185 -5.34 -15.29 1.34
C PRO A 185 -4.60 -14.33 0.41
N GLU A 186 -3.73 -14.87 -0.47
CA GLU A 186 -3.08 -14.07 -1.51
C GLU A 186 -4.01 -13.87 -2.72
N SER A 187 -4.18 -12.62 -3.11
CA SER A 187 -5.06 -12.22 -4.22
C SER A 187 -4.42 -11.28 -5.25
N HIS A 188 -3.20 -10.80 -4.99
CA HIS A 188 -2.50 -9.90 -5.90
C HIS A 188 -1.90 -10.65 -7.08
N LEU A 189 -1.92 -10.03 -8.26
CA LEU A 189 -1.62 -10.71 -9.51
C LEU A 189 -0.20 -11.29 -9.54
N ILE A 190 0.83 -10.50 -9.23
CA ILE A 190 2.24 -10.95 -9.34
C ILE A 190 2.51 -12.13 -8.42
N PRO A 191 2.21 -12.11 -7.11
CA PRO A 191 2.37 -13.28 -6.25
C PRO A 191 1.61 -14.51 -6.74
N VAL A 192 0.34 -14.35 -7.17
CA VAL A 192 -0.47 -15.48 -7.68
C VAL A 192 0.13 -16.10 -8.95
N VAL A 193 0.70 -15.28 -9.86
CA VAL A 193 1.42 -15.78 -11.04
C VAL A 193 2.71 -16.51 -10.63
N LEU A 194 3.44 -15.96 -9.66
CA LEU A 194 4.67 -16.59 -9.15
C LEU A 194 4.40 -17.90 -8.39
N GLN A 195 3.25 -18.04 -7.72
CA GLN A 195 2.82 -19.32 -7.13
C GLN A 195 2.65 -20.42 -8.19
N VAL A 196 2.27 -20.08 -9.42
CA VAL A 196 2.24 -21.05 -10.54
C VAL A 196 3.67 -21.49 -10.89
N ALA A 197 4.61 -20.56 -10.97
CA ALA A 197 6.01 -20.87 -11.23
C ALA A 197 6.66 -21.73 -10.13
N LEU A 198 6.21 -21.58 -8.87
CA LEU A 198 6.62 -22.43 -7.73
C LEU A 198 5.92 -23.80 -7.68
N GLY A 199 4.97 -24.06 -8.60
CA GLY A 199 4.21 -25.31 -8.60
C GLY A 199 3.13 -25.40 -7.52
N GLN A 200 2.81 -24.30 -6.87
CA GLN A 200 1.75 -24.22 -5.83
C GLN A 200 0.34 -24.07 -6.44
N ARG A 201 0.27 -23.69 -7.73
CA ARG A 201 -0.95 -23.60 -8.53
C ARG A 201 -0.71 -24.23 -9.90
N GLU A 202 -1.75 -24.84 -10.45
CA GLU A 202 -1.66 -25.45 -11.78
C GLU A 202 -1.61 -24.41 -12.91
N HIS A 203 -2.33 -23.29 -12.77
CA HIS A 203 -2.45 -22.24 -13.78
C HIS A 203 -2.87 -20.92 -13.14
N ILE A 204 -2.75 -19.85 -13.94
CA ILE A 204 -3.35 -18.55 -13.64
C ILE A 204 -4.62 -18.34 -14.50
N THR A 205 -5.68 -17.83 -13.90
CA THR A 205 -6.88 -17.40 -14.66
C THR A 205 -6.78 -15.92 -14.96
N ILE A 206 -6.82 -15.57 -16.26
CA ILE A 206 -6.90 -14.19 -16.76
C ILE A 206 -8.38 -13.86 -16.93
N PHE A 207 -8.89 -12.88 -16.20
CA PHE A 207 -10.30 -12.52 -16.20
C PHE A 207 -10.59 -11.42 -17.23
N GLY A 208 -11.21 -11.82 -18.34
CA GLY A 208 -11.52 -10.97 -19.47
C GLY A 208 -10.36 -10.82 -20.47
N ASN A 209 -10.70 -10.93 -21.76
CA ASN A 209 -9.78 -10.77 -22.89
C ASN A 209 -10.37 -9.89 -23.99
N ASP A 210 -11.40 -9.12 -23.64
CA ASP A 210 -12.18 -8.28 -24.55
C ASP A 210 -12.30 -6.83 -24.06
N PHE A 211 -11.39 -6.40 -23.14
CA PHE A 211 -11.27 -5.00 -22.76
C PHE A 211 -10.77 -4.15 -23.94
N ALA A 212 -11.13 -2.87 -23.95
CA ALA A 212 -10.65 -1.90 -24.94
C ALA A 212 -9.18 -1.50 -24.67
N THR A 213 -8.28 -2.47 -24.69
CA THR A 213 -6.84 -2.37 -24.41
C THR A 213 -6.06 -3.07 -25.52
N PRO A 214 -4.74 -2.85 -25.66
CA PRO A 214 -3.96 -3.41 -26.76
C PRO A 214 -4.01 -4.93 -26.91
N ASP A 215 -4.07 -5.67 -25.80
CA ASP A 215 -4.10 -7.15 -25.78
C ASP A 215 -5.42 -7.73 -25.26
N GLY A 216 -6.40 -6.87 -24.98
CA GLY A 216 -7.71 -7.26 -24.49
C GLY A 216 -7.77 -7.53 -22.98
N THR A 217 -6.66 -7.51 -22.25
CA THR A 217 -6.65 -7.64 -20.79
C THR A 217 -6.57 -6.29 -20.10
N CYS A 218 -7.01 -6.18 -18.85
CA CYS A 218 -7.03 -4.89 -18.15
C CYS A 218 -5.63 -4.35 -17.85
N LEU A 219 -5.50 -3.01 -17.85
CA LEU A 219 -4.26 -2.29 -17.55
C LEU A 219 -4.27 -1.79 -16.10
N ARG A 220 -3.15 -1.99 -15.40
CA ARG A 220 -2.93 -1.47 -14.05
C ARG A 220 -1.55 -0.82 -13.94
N ASP A 221 -1.42 0.19 -13.10
CA ASP A 221 -0.15 0.82 -12.78
C ASP A 221 0.47 0.09 -11.59
N TYR A 222 1.58 -0.60 -11.83
CA TYR A 222 2.34 -1.30 -10.79
C TYR A 222 3.50 -0.44 -10.33
N ILE A 223 3.52 -0.19 -9.03
CA ILE A 223 4.58 0.59 -8.38
C ILE A 223 5.36 -0.29 -7.41
N HIS A 224 6.68 -0.21 -7.50
CA HIS A 224 7.55 -0.99 -6.61
C HIS A 224 7.38 -0.53 -5.16
N VAL A 225 7.30 -1.48 -4.24
CA VAL A 225 7.07 -1.22 -2.81
C VAL A 225 8.17 -0.34 -2.19
N ASP A 226 9.43 -0.46 -2.62
CA ASP A 226 10.52 0.41 -2.17
C ASP A 226 10.38 1.85 -2.70
N ASP A 227 9.81 2.04 -3.89
CA ASP A 227 9.47 3.37 -4.39
C ASP A 227 8.36 4.00 -3.57
N LEU A 228 7.36 3.22 -3.15
CA LEU A 228 6.34 3.69 -2.20
C LEU A 228 6.99 4.11 -0.87
N ALA A 229 7.85 3.27 -0.29
CA ALA A 229 8.54 3.59 0.96
C ALA A 229 9.35 4.88 0.85
N SER A 230 10.08 5.08 -0.25
CA SER A 230 10.83 6.30 -0.50
C SER A 230 9.94 7.54 -0.63
N ALA A 231 8.78 7.43 -1.32
CA ALA A 231 7.81 8.51 -1.43
C ALA A 231 7.20 8.90 -0.08
N HIS A 232 6.93 7.91 0.78
CA HIS A 232 6.43 8.16 2.14
C HIS A 232 7.46 8.91 3.00
N LEU A 233 8.74 8.56 2.91
CA LEU A 233 9.81 9.29 3.59
C LEU A 233 9.91 10.74 3.09
N ARG A 234 9.89 10.95 1.76
CA ARG A 234 9.91 12.30 1.20
C ARG A 234 8.71 13.13 1.62
N ALA A 235 7.51 12.54 1.61
CA ALA A 235 6.31 13.22 2.08
C ALA A 235 6.42 13.64 3.56
N LEU A 236 6.93 12.75 4.42
CA LEU A 236 7.15 13.05 5.85
C LEU A 236 8.06 14.26 6.07
N GLU A 237 9.13 14.38 5.28
CA GLU A 237 10.07 15.50 5.36
C GLU A 237 9.43 16.85 4.98
N LEU A 238 8.43 16.83 4.11
CA LEU A 238 7.77 18.01 3.54
C LEU A 238 6.49 18.44 4.26
N ILE A 239 6.01 17.63 5.22
CA ILE A 239 4.81 17.97 5.99
C ILE A 239 5.02 19.24 6.80
N GLU A 240 4.16 20.23 6.58
CA GLU A 240 4.08 21.48 7.34
C GLU A 240 2.84 21.50 8.25
N PRO A 241 2.91 22.11 9.44
CA PRO A 241 1.75 22.24 10.32
C PRO A 241 0.55 22.91 9.63
N GLY A 242 -0.64 22.36 9.83
CA GLY A 242 -1.89 22.89 9.28
C GLY A 242 -2.07 22.73 7.77
N LYS A 243 -1.15 22.00 7.10
CA LYS A 243 -1.21 21.78 5.65
C LYS A 243 -1.33 20.29 5.30
N GLY A 244 -2.00 20.01 4.19
CA GLY A 244 -2.14 18.68 3.63
C GLY A 244 -1.44 18.54 2.28
N ILE A 245 -0.84 17.39 2.05
CA ILE A 245 -0.34 16.92 0.76
C ILE A 245 -1.21 15.73 0.36
N CYS A 246 -1.88 15.80 -0.81
CA CYS A 246 -2.53 14.64 -1.41
C CYS A 246 -1.85 14.40 -2.76
N ALA A 247 -1.36 13.19 -3.01
CA ALA A 247 -0.64 12.88 -4.23
C ALA A 247 -0.86 11.42 -4.68
N ASN A 248 -0.98 11.23 -5.99
CA ASN A 248 -1.04 9.92 -6.62
C ASN A 248 0.38 9.36 -6.80
N LEU A 249 0.58 8.13 -6.34
CA LEU A 249 1.83 7.41 -6.50
C LEU A 249 1.66 6.25 -7.49
N GLY A 250 2.31 6.35 -8.61
CA GLY A 250 2.37 5.34 -9.65
C GLY A 250 3.55 5.61 -10.58
N THR A 251 3.79 4.70 -11.50
CA THR A 251 4.80 4.87 -12.56
C THR A 251 4.31 5.81 -13.66
N GLY A 252 3.00 5.98 -13.78
CA GLY A 252 2.34 6.66 -14.90
C GLY A 252 2.25 5.78 -16.16
N ARG A 253 2.46 4.47 -16.01
CA ARG A 253 2.43 3.48 -17.08
C ARG A 253 1.47 2.35 -16.74
N GLY A 254 0.52 2.10 -17.64
CA GLY A 254 -0.33 0.92 -17.57
C GLY A 254 0.41 -0.31 -18.06
N THR A 255 0.34 -1.39 -17.30
CA THR A 255 0.85 -2.71 -17.65
C THR A 255 -0.32 -3.69 -17.64
N SER A 256 -0.45 -4.48 -18.70
CA SER A 256 -1.56 -5.43 -18.83
C SER A 256 -1.33 -6.70 -18.00
N VAL A 257 -2.42 -7.44 -17.73
CA VAL A 257 -2.31 -8.75 -17.07
C VAL A 257 -1.45 -9.70 -17.90
N GLN A 258 -1.58 -9.68 -19.23
CA GLN A 258 -0.78 -10.50 -20.12
C GLN A 258 0.70 -10.12 -20.07
N GLU A 259 1.04 -8.82 -20.05
CA GLU A 259 2.43 -8.35 -19.90
C GLU A 259 3.06 -8.82 -18.57
N ILE A 260 2.29 -8.81 -17.48
CA ILE A 260 2.76 -9.36 -16.18
C ILE A 260 3.09 -10.85 -16.29
N VAL A 261 2.21 -11.64 -16.91
CA VAL A 261 2.42 -13.08 -17.09
C VAL A 261 3.67 -13.34 -17.95
N GLU A 262 3.84 -12.59 -19.05
CA GLU A 262 5.03 -12.74 -19.90
C GLU A 262 6.33 -12.33 -19.18
N ALA A 263 6.31 -11.27 -18.38
CA ALA A 263 7.46 -10.89 -17.56
C ALA A 263 7.80 -11.99 -16.54
N CYS A 264 6.79 -12.58 -15.89
CA CYS A 264 7.00 -13.70 -14.98
C CYS A 264 7.56 -14.93 -15.69
N ARG A 265 7.06 -15.28 -16.89
CA ARG A 265 7.62 -16.38 -17.73
C ARG A 265 9.11 -16.16 -18.04
N LYS A 266 9.41 -14.95 -18.49
CA LYS A 266 10.78 -14.55 -18.86
C LYS A 266 11.74 -14.66 -17.67
N ILE A 267 11.35 -14.15 -16.50
CA ILE A 267 12.21 -14.03 -15.32
C ILE A 267 12.33 -15.38 -14.60
N THR A 268 11.26 -16.12 -14.47
CA THR A 268 11.25 -17.40 -13.76
C THR A 268 11.79 -18.55 -14.61
N GLY A 269 11.70 -18.44 -15.95
CA GLY A 269 11.97 -19.53 -16.88
C GLY A 269 10.90 -20.63 -16.90
N HIS A 270 9.76 -20.42 -16.21
CA HIS A 270 8.64 -21.37 -16.14
C HIS A 270 7.55 -21.03 -17.17
N PRO A 271 6.86 -22.05 -17.73
CA PRO A 271 5.88 -21.83 -18.78
C PRO A 271 4.62 -21.10 -18.33
N ILE A 272 4.31 -21.11 -17.02
CA ILE A 272 3.14 -20.50 -16.37
C ILE A 272 1.86 -20.67 -17.22
N PRO A 273 1.18 -21.82 -17.14
CA PRO A 273 -0.05 -22.07 -17.87
C PRO A 273 -1.12 -21.04 -17.54
N THR A 274 -1.86 -20.60 -18.56
CA THR A 274 -2.95 -19.63 -18.41
C THR A 274 -4.27 -20.18 -18.94
N ILE A 275 -5.38 -19.86 -18.28
CA ILE A 275 -6.74 -20.04 -18.79
C ILE A 275 -7.47 -18.71 -18.82
N MET A 276 -8.38 -18.55 -19.78
CA MET A 276 -9.23 -17.36 -19.86
C MET A 276 -10.52 -17.60 -19.09
N GLY A 277 -10.88 -16.63 -18.23
CA GLY A 277 -12.15 -16.56 -17.54
C GLY A 277 -12.97 -15.35 -17.98
N ASP A 278 -14.23 -15.31 -17.60
CA ASP A 278 -15.11 -14.18 -17.85
C ASP A 278 -14.63 -12.92 -17.11
N ARG A 279 -15.00 -11.73 -17.59
CA ARG A 279 -14.71 -10.48 -16.87
C ARG A 279 -15.28 -10.51 -15.46
N ARG A 280 -14.52 -9.98 -14.51
CA ARG A 280 -15.06 -9.68 -13.19
C ARG A 280 -15.99 -8.47 -13.28
N ALA A 281 -17.13 -8.52 -12.61
CA ALA A 281 -18.04 -7.38 -12.55
C ALA A 281 -17.36 -6.17 -11.87
N GLY A 282 -17.47 -4.99 -12.46
CA GLY A 282 -16.88 -3.76 -11.92
C GLY A 282 -15.36 -3.63 -12.14
N ASP A 283 -14.73 -4.47 -12.97
CA ASP A 283 -13.30 -4.32 -13.28
C ASP A 283 -13.12 -3.31 -14.43
N PRO A 284 -12.52 -2.12 -14.19
CA PRO A 284 -12.30 -1.14 -15.25
C PRO A 284 -11.19 -1.60 -16.20
N ALA A 285 -11.30 -1.17 -17.47
CA ALA A 285 -10.30 -1.51 -18.49
C ALA A 285 -8.90 -0.98 -18.13
N GLU A 286 -8.82 0.19 -17.53
CA GLU A 286 -7.56 0.87 -17.23
C GLU A 286 -7.63 1.62 -15.92
N LEU A 287 -6.56 1.53 -15.11
CA LEU A 287 -6.31 2.35 -13.94
C LEU A 287 -4.82 2.73 -13.91
N VAL A 288 -4.51 3.97 -14.30
CA VAL A 288 -3.14 4.49 -14.41
C VAL A 288 -3.02 5.86 -13.76
N ALA A 289 -1.95 6.08 -13.02
CA ALA A 289 -1.68 7.32 -12.31
C ALA A 289 -1.26 8.47 -13.24
N ASP A 290 -1.75 9.66 -12.97
CA ASP A 290 -1.00 10.87 -13.27
C ASP A 290 -0.08 11.17 -12.09
N ASN A 291 1.22 10.92 -12.22
CA ASN A 291 2.20 11.09 -11.16
C ASN A 291 2.95 12.44 -11.21
N ARG A 292 2.53 13.36 -12.08
CA ARG A 292 3.20 14.67 -12.25
C ARG A 292 3.19 15.50 -10.98
N LEU A 293 2.08 15.45 -10.22
CA LEU A 293 1.99 16.19 -8.96
C LEU A 293 2.95 15.62 -7.91
N ALA A 294 3.01 14.29 -7.74
CA ALA A 294 3.95 13.66 -6.83
C ALA A 294 5.41 13.99 -7.18
N LYS A 295 5.78 13.90 -8.46
CA LYS A 295 7.12 14.30 -8.93
C LYS A 295 7.46 15.75 -8.57
N LYS A 296 6.51 16.66 -8.75
CA LYS A 296 6.70 18.09 -8.46
C LYS A 296 6.76 18.40 -6.98
N LEU A 297 5.82 17.86 -6.18
CA LEU A 297 5.69 18.21 -4.77
C LEU A 297 6.74 17.50 -3.91
N LEU A 298 7.02 16.23 -4.20
CA LEU A 298 7.91 15.41 -3.39
C LEU A 298 9.36 15.44 -3.91
N ASP A 299 9.63 16.07 -5.07
CA ASP A 299 10.91 15.94 -5.78
C ASP A 299 11.32 14.45 -5.85
N TRP A 300 10.40 13.62 -6.31
CA TRP A 300 10.49 12.17 -6.28
C TRP A 300 10.08 11.57 -7.62
N ALA A 301 10.74 10.49 -8.01
CA ALA A 301 10.36 9.66 -9.14
C ALA A 301 10.62 8.18 -8.81
N PRO A 302 9.79 7.25 -9.33
CA PRO A 302 10.02 5.83 -9.14
C PRO A 302 11.36 5.41 -9.74
N LYS A 303 12.06 4.53 -9.04
CA LYS A 303 13.36 3.96 -9.41
C LYS A 303 13.21 2.68 -10.25
N TYR A 304 12.15 1.93 -9.94
CA TYR A 304 11.78 0.70 -10.62
C TYR A 304 10.68 1.01 -11.64
N ASP A 305 11.08 1.39 -12.86
CA ASP A 305 10.19 1.87 -13.91
C ASP A 305 9.78 0.80 -14.93
N SER A 306 10.22 -0.45 -14.72
CA SER A 306 9.88 -1.58 -15.57
C SER A 306 9.25 -2.72 -14.77
N VAL A 307 8.30 -3.40 -15.40
CA VAL A 307 7.67 -4.59 -14.81
C VAL A 307 8.67 -5.71 -14.56
N ASP A 308 9.67 -5.85 -15.41
CA ASP A 308 10.73 -6.84 -15.25
C ASP A 308 11.47 -6.63 -13.91
N ALA A 309 11.87 -5.40 -13.59
CA ALA A 309 12.55 -5.08 -12.34
C ALA A 309 11.68 -5.36 -11.11
N ILE A 310 10.38 -5.09 -11.18
CA ILE A 310 9.42 -5.39 -10.12
C ILE A 310 9.31 -6.91 -9.92
N VAL A 311 9.13 -7.66 -11.01
CA VAL A 311 9.00 -9.12 -10.96
C VAL A 311 10.29 -9.80 -10.51
N GLU A 312 11.48 -9.29 -10.89
CA GLU A 312 12.76 -9.81 -10.45
C GLU A 312 12.89 -9.79 -8.92
N THR A 313 12.55 -8.69 -8.28
CA THR A 313 12.60 -8.58 -6.82
C THR A 313 11.56 -9.48 -6.16
N ALA A 314 10.33 -9.51 -6.67
CA ALA A 314 9.28 -10.40 -6.19
C ALA A 314 9.67 -11.87 -6.31
N TRP A 315 10.22 -12.29 -7.46
CA TRP A 315 10.64 -13.67 -7.68
C TRP A 315 11.75 -14.09 -6.72
N LYS A 316 12.73 -13.22 -6.48
CA LYS A 316 13.82 -13.47 -5.52
C LYS A 316 13.28 -13.75 -4.12
N TRP A 317 12.30 -12.96 -3.67
CA TRP A 317 11.62 -13.17 -2.39
C TRP A 317 10.89 -14.51 -2.36
N HIS A 318 9.99 -14.76 -3.32
CA HIS A 318 9.18 -15.98 -3.36
C HIS A 318 10.00 -17.26 -3.52
N GLN A 319 11.16 -17.22 -4.23
CA GLN A 319 12.06 -18.37 -4.29
C GLN A 319 12.69 -18.71 -2.95
N SER A 320 13.09 -17.72 -2.18
CA SER A 320 13.71 -17.92 -0.86
C SER A 320 12.68 -18.16 0.24
N HIS A 321 11.44 -17.73 0.04
CA HIS A 321 10.31 -17.83 0.98
C HIS A 321 9.07 -18.40 0.27
N PRO A 322 9.11 -19.65 -0.20
CA PRO A 322 7.99 -20.21 -0.96
C PRO A 322 6.68 -20.34 -0.15
N ASN A 323 6.79 -20.34 1.17
CA ASN A 323 5.64 -20.39 2.09
C ASN A 323 5.50 -19.08 2.91
N GLY A 324 6.02 -17.98 2.40
CA GLY A 324 6.02 -16.70 3.10
C GLY A 324 7.02 -16.63 4.25
N PHE A 325 6.74 -15.76 5.23
CA PHE A 325 7.48 -15.73 6.49
C PHE A 325 7.24 -17.06 7.23
N ALA A 326 8.32 -17.74 7.61
CA ALA A 326 8.20 -18.99 8.34
C ALA A 326 7.49 -18.76 9.68
N SER A 327 6.37 -19.43 9.87
CA SER A 327 5.62 -19.48 11.13
C SER A 327 6.14 -20.61 12.02
#